data_640437724f7fd79e18056a3eba36a6b8
#
_entry.id   640437724f7fd79e18056a3eba36a6b8
#
_cell.length_a   1.000
_cell.length_b   1.000
_cell.length_c   1.000
_cell.angle_alpha   90.00
_cell.angle_beta   90.00
_cell.angle_gamma   90.00
#
_symmetry.space_group_name_H-M   'P 1'
#
loop_
_entity.id
_entity.type
_entity.pdbx_description
1 polymer ?
#
loop_
_entity_poly.entity_id
_entity_poly.type
_entity_poly.pdbx_seq_one_letter_code
_entity_poly.pdbx_strand_id
1 'polypeptide(L)'
;MKSRKYITAIIVAILALYVFGSDSFAQGTRTDNQITYYQQLLRRNPRNSKAYYGLGDALIRKAREIGDPDYFNRAEEALKRSLEIAPNNAGAMRHLAYVFYSRHEFEAAAAHACKAIEMDATDGDSYGILGDALLEVGKYDEAKAAYEKMMQLEDSLYSRSRLAGLKSLQGDTAGSIADLERAIAVGKEAKQPAESIAWTEWQLGSDYFALGKLQEAERYYLQSLQTYPNSYRALAGLAQLRGAQKRYDEAIDLYQKAIAILPMPDYAAALGDIYAKIGRQGQAKQQYELVEYIGRLSILNKVLYNRELAYFYADHDIKLKESLELAQRELDYRRDIYAYDVVAWNLYKNGKAEEARDAIEKALSLGTRDARLFYHAGMIYHSLHAKDKAKEYLARALSTNPFFHPIFAETAAQALKQLERSVQQAGVEGQGQGG
;
A
#
# COMPACT_ATOMS: atom_id res chain seq x y z
N MET A 1 -5.82 31.10 24.02
CA MET A 1 -6.60 30.39 25.07
C MET A 1 -7.81 29.57 24.58
N LYS A 2 -8.38 29.84 23.39
CA LYS A 2 -9.54 29.04 22.86
C LYS A 2 -9.12 27.70 22.22
N SER A 3 -7.92 27.57 21.65
CA SER A 3 -7.51 26.33 20.98
C SER A 3 -7.23 25.14 21.93
N ARG A 4 -6.76 25.41 23.16
CA ARG A 4 -6.54 24.35 24.16
C ARG A 4 -7.81 23.66 24.64
N LYS A 5 -8.97 24.35 24.63
CA LYS A 5 -10.26 23.76 25.05
C LYS A 5 -10.82 22.78 24.03
N TYR A 6 -10.53 22.95 22.75
CA TYR A 6 -10.99 22.01 21.71
C TYR A 6 -10.15 20.73 21.65
N ILE A 7 -8.84 20.82 21.89
CA ILE A 7 -7.95 19.64 21.97
C ILE A 7 -8.34 18.77 23.18
N THR A 8 -8.65 19.41 24.32
CA THR A 8 -9.13 18.70 25.52
C THR A 8 -10.53 18.08 25.28
N ALA A 9 -11.41 18.72 24.51
CA ALA A 9 -12.73 18.18 24.18
C ALA A 9 -12.64 16.98 23.22
N ILE A 10 -11.71 16.96 22.29
CA ILE A 10 -11.48 15.81 21.38
C ILE A 10 -10.84 14.64 22.14
N ILE A 11 -9.90 14.89 23.04
CA ILE A 11 -9.32 13.85 23.91
C ILE A 11 -10.37 13.31 24.88
N VAL A 12 -11.25 14.14 25.40
CA VAL A 12 -12.36 13.71 26.26
C VAL A 12 -13.44 13.00 25.47
N ALA A 13 -13.70 13.34 24.22
CA ALA A 13 -14.65 12.62 23.34
C ALA A 13 -14.10 11.25 22.92
N ILE A 14 -12.79 11.13 22.66
CA ILE A 14 -12.12 9.85 22.41
C ILE A 14 -12.10 9.01 23.68
N LEU A 15 -11.84 9.59 24.85
CA LEU A 15 -11.92 8.92 26.15
C LEU A 15 -13.37 8.58 26.55
N ALA A 16 -14.36 9.39 26.19
CA ALA A 16 -15.77 9.10 26.47
C ALA A 16 -16.32 7.97 25.58
N LEU A 17 -15.88 7.87 24.32
CA LEU A 17 -16.16 6.69 23.46
C LEU A 17 -15.50 5.41 24.02
N TYR A 18 -14.36 5.53 24.71
CA TYR A 18 -13.72 4.43 25.44
C TYR A 18 -14.47 4.01 26.72
N VAL A 19 -15.21 4.92 27.37
CA VAL A 19 -15.91 4.65 28.65
C VAL A 19 -17.35 4.17 28.47
N PHE A 20 -18.03 4.50 27.35
CA PHE A 20 -19.42 4.07 27.07
C PHE A 20 -19.54 2.85 26.14
N GLY A 21 -18.41 2.32 25.62
CA GLY A 21 -18.34 1.05 24.91
C GLY A 21 -17.89 -0.13 25.77
N SER A 22 -17.89 0.00 27.09
CA SER A 22 -17.19 -0.93 28.00
C SER A 22 -17.82 -2.29 28.22
N ASP A 23 -18.99 -2.59 27.70
CA ASP A 23 -19.60 -3.92 27.87
C ASP A 23 -19.31 -4.92 26.74
N SER A 24 -18.70 -4.48 25.61
CA SER A 24 -18.25 -5.38 24.53
C SER A 24 -16.76 -5.72 24.59
N PHE A 25 -15.95 -5.04 25.41
CA PHE A 25 -14.50 -5.24 25.51
C PHE A 25 -14.07 -6.21 26.63
N ALA A 26 -15.00 -6.77 27.37
CA ALA A 26 -14.70 -7.65 28.50
C ALA A 26 -14.42 -9.11 28.13
N GLN A 27 -14.60 -9.53 26.87
CA GLN A 27 -14.11 -10.83 26.37
C GLN A 27 -12.94 -10.57 25.44
N GLY A 28 -11.71 -10.86 25.89
CA GLY A 28 -10.52 -10.82 25.05
C GLY A 28 -10.74 -11.59 23.75
N THR A 29 -10.21 -11.08 22.64
CA THR A 29 -10.32 -11.76 21.35
C THR A 29 -9.75 -13.17 21.45
N ARG A 30 -10.08 -14.05 20.47
CA ARG A 30 -9.47 -15.40 20.38
C ARG A 30 -7.94 -15.31 20.42
N THR A 31 -7.37 -14.28 19.81
CA THR A 31 -5.92 -14.02 19.74
C THR A 31 -5.38 -13.63 21.13
N ASP A 32 -6.07 -12.77 21.89
CA ASP A 32 -5.67 -12.41 23.26
C ASP A 32 -5.65 -13.61 24.19
N ASN A 33 -6.63 -14.52 24.07
CA ASN A 33 -6.66 -15.76 24.82
C ASN A 33 -5.49 -16.68 24.45
N GLN A 34 -5.08 -16.73 23.17
CA GLN A 34 -3.92 -17.51 22.75
C GLN A 34 -2.62 -16.92 23.28
N ILE A 35 -2.44 -15.61 23.25
CA ILE A 35 -1.27 -14.93 23.84
C ILE A 35 -1.17 -15.27 25.32
N THR A 36 -2.27 -15.11 26.06
CA THR A 36 -2.34 -15.43 27.50
C THR A 36 -2.01 -16.90 27.77
N TYR A 37 -2.55 -17.82 26.99
CA TYR A 37 -2.29 -19.25 27.10
C TYR A 37 -0.81 -19.58 26.94
N TYR A 38 -0.16 -19.08 25.86
CA TYR A 38 1.27 -19.35 25.65
C TYR A 38 2.14 -18.70 26.73
N GLN A 39 1.81 -17.50 27.21
CA GLN A 39 2.52 -16.87 28.33
C GLN A 39 2.42 -17.70 29.61
N GLN A 40 1.26 -18.31 29.92
CA GLN A 40 1.10 -19.20 31.05
C GLN A 40 1.92 -20.49 30.90
N LEU A 41 1.98 -21.08 29.71
CA LEU A 41 2.84 -22.22 29.43
C LEU A 41 4.32 -21.88 29.65
N LEU A 42 4.77 -20.72 29.21
CA LEU A 42 6.16 -20.27 29.38
C LEU A 42 6.51 -19.95 30.83
N ARG A 43 5.57 -19.49 31.65
CA ARG A 43 5.78 -19.37 33.13
C ARG A 43 6.04 -20.71 33.77
N ARG A 44 5.38 -21.79 33.31
CA ARG A 44 5.55 -23.16 33.83
C ARG A 44 6.79 -23.85 33.28
N ASN A 45 7.11 -23.61 32.01
CA ASN A 45 8.27 -24.17 31.32
C ASN A 45 8.95 -23.14 30.44
N PRO A 46 9.94 -22.37 30.98
CA PRO A 46 10.67 -21.34 30.24
C PRO A 46 11.54 -21.85 29.08
N ARG A 47 11.70 -23.17 28.92
CA ARG A 47 12.44 -23.80 27.81
C ARG A 47 11.53 -24.47 26.78
N ASN A 48 10.24 -24.11 26.74
CA ASN A 48 9.30 -24.64 25.78
C ASN A 48 9.37 -23.87 24.43
N SER A 49 10.18 -24.36 23.50
CA SER A 49 10.31 -23.79 22.15
C SER A 49 8.98 -23.69 21.40
N LYS A 50 8.11 -24.72 21.49
CA LYS A 50 6.81 -24.72 20.82
C LYS A 50 5.87 -23.63 21.37
N ALA A 51 5.94 -23.35 22.69
CA ALA A 51 5.15 -22.27 23.27
C ALA A 51 5.67 -20.89 22.84
N TYR A 52 6.98 -20.70 22.71
CA TYR A 52 7.54 -19.47 22.14
C TYR A 52 7.15 -19.27 20.67
N TYR A 53 7.19 -20.31 19.84
CA TYR A 53 6.72 -20.26 18.47
C TYR A 53 5.24 -19.87 18.39
N GLY A 54 4.37 -20.55 19.16
CA GLY A 54 2.95 -20.25 19.19
C GLY A 54 2.64 -18.84 19.72
N LEU A 55 3.45 -18.33 20.69
CA LEU A 55 3.35 -16.95 21.17
C LEU A 55 3.71 -15.97 20.04
N GLY A 56 4.81 -16.21 19.30
CA GLY A 56 5.21 -15.39 18.17
C GLY A 56 4.13 -15.32 17.08
N ASP A 57 3.55 -16.45 16.71
CA ASP A 57 2.44 -16.52 15.75
C ASP A 57 1.19 -15.74 16.23
N ALA A 58 0.80 -15.88 17.49
CA ALA A 58 -0.32 -15.15 18.06
C ALA A 58 -0.07 -13.63 18.13
N LEU A 59 1.17 -13.21 18.42
CA LEU A 59 1.56 -11.80 18.42
C LEU A 59 1.56 -11.19 16.99
N ILE A 60 2.00 -11.94 15.98
CA ILE A 60 1.88 -11.53 14.57
C ILE A 60 0.41 -11.29 14.19
N ARG A 61 -0.47 -12.24 14.56
CA ARG A 61 -1.91 -12.06 14.31
C ARG A 61 -2.47 -10.82 15.01
N LYS A 62 -2.07 -10.59 16.27
CA LYS A 62 -2.51 -9.41 17.01
C LYS A 62 -2.05 -8.10 16.37
N ALA A 63 -0.80 -8.05 15.89
CA ALA A 63 -0.30 -6.90 15.13
C ALA A 63 -1.18 -6.58 13.92
N ARG A 64 -1.60 -7.61 13.17
CA ARG A 64 -2.48 -7.46 12.00
C ARG A 64 -3.91 -7.03 12.37
N GLU A 65 -4.44 -7.55 13.48
CA GLU A 65 -5.81 -7.24 13.94
C GLU A 65 -5.98 -5.78 14.34
N ILE A 66 -4.98 -5.20 15.01
CA ILE A 66 -5.10 -3.86 15.61
C ILE A 66 -4.16 -2.81 15.01
N GLY A 67 -3.27 -3.21 14.08
CA GLY A 67 -2.34 -2.30 13.42
C GLY A 67 -1.23 -1.75 14.34
N ASP A 68 -0.98 -2.35 15.50
CA ASP A 68 0.07 -1.93 16.44
C ASP A 68 1.38 -2.66 16.16
N PRO A 69 2.42 -1.96 15.64
CA PRO A 69 3.68 -2.56 15.26
C PRO A 69 4.52 -3.08 16.44
N ASP A 70 4.24 -2.68 17.68
CA ASP A 70 4.96 -3.19 18.86
C ASP A 70 4.78 -4.71 19.01
N TYR A 71 3.66 -5.23 18.58
CA TYR A 71 3.45 -6.68 18.56
C TYR A 71 4.40 -7.43 17.65
N PHE A 72 4.92 -6.81 16.56
CA PHE A 72 5.98 -7.42 15.75
C PHE A 72 7.32 -7.48 16.50
N ASN A 73 7.66 -6.48 17.30
CA ASN A 73 8.86 -6.50 18.13
C ASN A 73 8.80 -7.64 19.16
N ARG A 74 7.67 -7.78 19.82
CA ARG A 74 7.42 -8.86 20.79
C ARG A 74 7.39 -10.24 20.12
N ALA A 75 6.87 -10.33 18.91
CA ALA A 75 6.88 -11.57 18.12
C ALA A 75 8.33 -11.97 17.76
N GLU A 76 9.16 -11.01 17.33
CA GLU A 76 10.58 -11.25 17.07
C GLU A 76 11.30 -11.86 18.27
N GLU A 77 11.12 -11.26 19.47
CA GLU A 77 11.72 -11.77 20.70
C GLU A 77 11.29 -13.22 21.00
N ALA A 78 10.00 -13.51 20.88
CA ALA A 78 9.47 -14.84 21.10
C ALA A 78 10.01 -15.85 20.06
N LEU A 79 10.05 -15.49 18.78
CA LEU A 79 10.54 -16.37 17.71
C LEU A 79 12.04 -16.62 17.83
N LYS A 80 12.84 -15.59 18.13
CA LYS A 80 14.29 -15.76 18.42
C LYS A 80 14.50 -16.71 19.58
N ARG A 81 13.73 -16.57 20.65
CA ARG A 81 13.81 -17.47 21.81
C ARG A 81 13.40 -18.91 21.44
N SER A 82 12.42 -19.08 20.55
CA SER A 82 12.11 -20.41 20.01
C SER A 82 13.28 -21.04 19.27
N LEU A 83 13.98 -20.27 18.43
CA LEU A 83 15.14 -20.72 17.64
C LEU A 83 16.38 -20.98 18.49
N GLU A 84 16.60 -20.21 19.57
CA GLU A 84 17.70 -20.49 20.53
C GLU A 84 17.54 -21.87 21.20
N ILE A 85 16.31 -22.29 21.46
CA ILE A 85 16.02 -23.57 22.11
C ILE A 85 15.94 -24.69 21.07
N ALA A 86 15.39 -24.43 19.91
CA ALA A 86 15.22 -25.38 18.80
C ALA A 86 15.66 -24.73 17.47
N PRO A 87 16.95 -24.76 17.14
CA PRO A 87 17.51 -24.07 15.96
C PRO A 87 16.92 -24.50 14.61
N ASN A 88 16.41 -25.72 14.51
CA ASN A 88 15.85 -26.28 13.27
C ASN A 88 14.33 -26.08 13.13
N ASN A 89 13.75 -25.09 13.79
CA ASN A 89 12.33 -24.77 13.65
C ASN A 89 12.08 -23.88 12.41
N ALA A 90 11.84 -24.51 11.25
CA ALA A 90 11.56 -23.81 9.99
C ALA A 90 10.37 -22.84 10.10
N GLY A 91 9.30 -23.22 10.79
CA GLY A 91 8.13 -22.35 11.00
C GLY A 91 8.48 -21.08 11.80
N ALA A 92 9.33 -21.18 12.83
CA ALA A 92 9.78 -19.99 13.56
C ALA A 92 10.68 -19.10 12.70
N MET A 93 11.53 -19.68 11.86
CA MET A 93 12.39 -18.94 10.91
C MET A 93 11.53 -18.22 9.86
N ARG A 94 10.50 -18.88 9.30
CA ARG A 94 9.53 -18.28 8.38
C ARG A 94 8.77 -17.11 9.02
N HIS A 95 8.24 -17.30 10.23
CA HIS A 95 7.53 -16.21 10.93
C HIS A 95 8.45 -15.04 11.25
N LEU A 96 9.74 -15.30 11.53
CA LEU A 96 10.73 -14.25 11.72
C LEU A 96 10.96 -13.46 10.40
N ALA A 97 11.05 -14.16 9.26
CA ALA A 97 11.10 -13.53 7.95
C ALA A 97 9.87 -12.62 7.70
N TYR A 98 8.68 -13.10 8.06
CA TYR A 98 7.45 -12.30 7.96
C TYR A 98 7.47 -11.06 8.85
N VAL A 99 8.01 -11.15 10.07
CA VAL A 99 8.17 -10.00 10.98
C VAL A 99 9.10 -8.95 10.37
N PHE A 100 10.24 -9.34 9.82
CA PHE A 100 11.14 -8.42 9.13
C PHE A 100 10.48 -7.78 7.91
N TYR A 101 9.77 -8.58 7.10
CA TYR A 101 8.98 -8.05 5.97
C TYR A 101 7.98 -6.98 6.42
N SER A 102 7.22 -7.27 7.49
CA SER A 102 6.19 -6.35 8.02
C SER A 102 6.76 -5.04 8.58
N ARG A 103 8.04 -5.02 8.92
CA ARG A 103 8.77 -3.81 9.35
C ARG A 103 9.55 -3.15 8.22
N HIS A 104 9.37 -3.61 6.98
CA HIS A 104 10.06 -3.15 5.78
C HIS A 104 11.59 -3.39 5.79
N GLU A 105 12.05 -4.37 6.54
CA GLU A 105 13.44 -4.84 6.57
C GLU A 105 13.61 -5.97 5.52
N PHE A 106 13.42 -5.64 4.24
CA PHE A 106 13.22 -6.63 3.17
C PHE A 106 14.43 -7.51 2.89
N GLU A 107 15.65 -6.98 2.98
CA GLU A 107 16.87 -7.79 2.81
C GLU A 107 17.01 -8.83 3.94
N ALA A 108 16.69 -8.43 5.19
CA ALA A 108 16.65 -9.36 6.31
C ALA A 108 15.53 -10.39 6.17
N ALA A 109 14.35 -9.97 5.71
CA ALA A 109 13.23 -10.86 5.42
C ALA A 109 13.61 -11.93 4.39
N ALA A 110 14.21 -11.53 3.26
CA ALA A 110 14.69 -12.46 2.23
C ALA A 110 15.72 -13.43 2.79
N ALA A 111 16.71 -12.96 3.56
CA ALA A 111 17.73 -13.82 4.16
C ALA A 111 17.14 -14.86 5.13
N HIS A 112 16.14 -14.48 5.94
CA HIS A 112 15.48 -15.41 6.87
C HIS A 112 14.53 -16.37 6.12
N ALA A 113 13.87 -15.92 5.06
CA ALA A 113 13.07 -16.79 4.19
C ALA A 113 13.92 -17.85 3.50
N CYS A 114 15.11 -17.49 2.97
CA CYS A 114 16.08 -18.46 2.43
C CYS A 114 16.48 -19.51 3.47
N LYS A 115 16.79 -19.09 4.71
CA LYS A 115 17.11 -20.03 5.79
C LYS A 115 15.92 -20.96 6.12
N ALA A 116 14.69 -20.45 6.10
CA ALA A 116 13.51 -21.28 6.31
C ALA A 116 13.36 -22.32 5.18
N ILE A 117 13.62 -21.95 3.92
CA ILE A 117 13.61 -22.84 2.75
C ILE A 117 14.73 -23.90 2.86
N GLU A 118 15.94 -23.54 3.33
CA GLU A 118 17.01 -24.50 3.58
C GLU A 118 16.62 -25.54 4.63
N MET A 119 15.83 -25.16 5.62
CA MET A 119 15.31 -26.08 6.65
C MET A 119 14.14 -26.94 6.15
N ASP A 120 13.26 -26.37 5.32
CA ASP A 120 12.10 -27.06 4.73
C ASP A 120 11.81 -26.51 3.33
N ALA A 121 12.33 -27.17 2.31
CA ALA A 121 12.15 -26.79 0.91
C ALA A 121 10.71 -27.06 0.37
N THR A 122 9.83 -27.66 1.18
CA THR A 122 8.42 -27.91 0.82
C THR A 122 7.46 -26.89 1.40
N ASP A 123 7.95 -25.93 2.21
CA ASP A 123 7.17 -24.85 2.79
C ASP A 123 6.92 -23.71 1.77
N GLY A 124 5.79 -23.78 1.06
CA GLY A 124 5.40 -22.78 0.06
C GLY A 124 5.31 -21.35 0.59
N ASP A 125 4.91 -21.16 1.86
CA ASP A 125 4.81 -19.82 2.47
C ASP A 125 6.18 -19.14 2.59
N SER A 126 7.26 -19.89 2.83
CA SER A 126 8.61 -19.34 2.85
C SER A 126 9.03 -18.77 1.50
N TYR A 127 8.66 -19.44 0.40
CA TYR A 127 8.87 -18.91 -0.96
C TYR A 127 8.00 -17.67 -1.23
N GLY A 128 6.77 -17.64 -0.70
CA GLY A 128 5.91 -16.47 -0.79
C GLY A 128 6.56 -15.23 -0.13
N ILE A 129 7.05 -15.36 1.10
CA ILE A 129 7.72 -14.26 1.82
C ILE A 129 9.03 -13.85 1.11
N LEU A 130 9.79 -14.83 0.59
CA LEU A 130 11.00 -14.55 -0.19
C LEU A 130 10.66 -13.70 -1.42
N GLY A 131 9.64 -14.11 -2.19
CA GLY A 131 9.19 -13.37 -3.36
C GLY A 131 8.68 -11.97 -3.03
N ASP A 132 7.88 -11.83 -1.95
CA ASP A 132 7.40 -10.55 -1.47
C ASP A 132 8.57 -9.59 -1.13
N ALA A 133 9.59 -10.08 -0.43
CA ALA A 133 10.76 -9.29 -0.06
C ALA A 133 11.65 -8.93 -1.27
N LEU A 134 11.83 -9.85 -2.22
CA LEU A 134 12.59 -9.63 -3.45
C LEU A 134 11.91 -8.60 -4.37
N LEU A 135 10.58 -8.60 -4.42
CA LEU A 135 9.80 -7.63 -5.17
C LEU A 135 10.03 -6.21 -4.66
N GLU A 136 10.01 -6.01 -3.33
CA GLU A 136 10.23 -4.72 -2.68
C GLU A 136 11.65 -4.17 -2.93
N VAL A 137 12.65 -5.04 -3.07
CA VAL A 137 14.02 -4.62 -3.40
C VAL A 137 14.31 -4.58 -4.91
N GLY A 138 13.26 -4.70 -5.75
CA GLY A 138 13.36 -4.57 -7.21
C GLY A 138 13.93 -5.78 -7.95
N LYS A 139 14.04 -6.93 -7.30
CA LYS A 139 14.54 -8.19 -7.88
C LYS A 139 13.40 -9.04 -8.46
N TYR A 140 12.78 -8.52 -9.51
CA TYR A 140 11.52 -9.04 -10.04
C TYR A 140 11.61 -10.45 -10.62
N ASP A 141 12.71 -10.80 -11.29
CA ASP A 141 12.90 -12.15 -11.85
C ASP A 141 13.10 -13.20 -10.75
N GLU A 142 13.86 -12.84 -9.70
CA GLU A 142 14.04 -13.70 -8.53
C GLU A 142 12.70 -13.84 -7.75
N ALA A 143 11.92 -12.76 -7.62
CA ALA A 143 10.59 -12.78 -7.00
C ALA A 143 9.64 -13.70 -7.79
N LYS A 144 9.65 -13.60 -9.12
CA LYS A 144 8.87 -14.47 -10.01
C LYS A 144 9.20 -15.94 -9.78
N ALA A 145 10.50 -16.28 -9.78
CA ALA A 145 10.93 -17.66 -9.56
C ALA A 145 10.48 -18.21 -8.19
N ALA A 146 10.52 -17.37 -7.14
CA ALA A 146 10.03 -17.74 -5.82
C ALA A 146 8.49 -17.98 -5.83
N TYR A 147 7.70 -17.10 -6.45
CA TYR A 147 6.26 -17.27 -6.57
C TYR A 147 5.87 -18.49 -7.44
N GLU A 148 6.59 -18.74 -8.52
CA GLU A 148 6.36 -19.94 -9.35
C GLU A 148 6.67 -21.21 -8.56
N LYS A 149 7.72 -21.19 -7.71
CA LYS A 149 8.01 -22.31 -6.83
C LYS A 149 6.93 -22.50 -5.76
N MET A 150 6.42 -21.43 -5.16
CA MET A 150 5.26 -21.48 -4.26
C MET A 150 4.05 -22.11 -4.96
N MET A 151 3.75 -21.70 -6.20
CA MET A 151 2.65 -22.23 -7.00
C MET A 151 2.82 -23.73 -7.33
N GLN A 152 4.05 -24.17 -7.63
CA GLN A 152 4.36 -25.58 -7.88
C GLN A 152 4.12 -26.45 -6.63
N LEU A 153 4.40 -25.92 -5.44
CA LEU A 153 4.17 -26.62 -4.18
C LEU A 153 2.70 -26.65 -3.81
N GLU A 154 2.00 -25.53 -4.01
CA GLU A 154 0.56 -25.42 -3.74
C GLU A 154 -0.09 -24.39 -4.65
N ASP A 155 -1.02 -24.84 -5.49
CA ASP A 155 -1.92 -23.96 -6.25
C ASP A 155 -3.02 -23.44 -5.32
N SER A 156 -2.79 -22.28 -4.73
CA SER A 156 -3.65 -21.71 -3.71
C SER A 156 -4.04 -20.27 -4.03
N LEU A 157 -4.99 -19.73 -3.24
CA LEU A 157 -5.31 -18.30 -3.23
C LEU A 157 -4.06 -17.44 -3.11
N TYR A 158 -3.13 -17.83 -2.21
CA TYR A 158 -1.96 -17.02 -1.88
C TYR A 158 -0.91 -17.02 -2.99
N SER A 159 -0.65 -18.17 -3.61
CA SER A 159 0.33 -18.26 -4.72
C SER A 159 -0.19 -17.55 -5.98
N ARG A 160 -1.48 -17.70 -6.31
CA ARG A 160 -2.10 -17.01 -7.45
C ARG A 160 -2.15 -15.51 -7.28
N SER A 161 -2.54 -15.01 -6.10
CA SER A 161 -2.61 -13.57 -5.84
C SER A 161 -1.25 -12.86 -5.97
N ARG A 162 -0.15 -13.54 -5.58
CA ARG A 162 1.21 -13.01 -5.73
C ARG A 162 1.64 -12.94 -7.18
N LEU A 163 1.43 -14.02 -7.93
CA LEU A 163 1.72 -14.02 -9.39
C LEU A 163 0.87 -12.98 -10.12
N ALA A 164 -0.41 -12.84 -9.76
CA ALA A 164 -1.28 -11.81 -10.31
C ALA A 164 -0.74 -10.40 -10.04
N GLY A 165 -0.32 -10.10 -8.80
CA GLY A 165 0.29 -8.82 -8.45
C GLY A 165 1.53 -8.51 -9.29
N LEU A 166 2.41 -9.51 -9.49
CA LEU A 166 3.59 -9.35 -10.34
C LEU A 166 3.22 -9.11 -11.82
N LYS A 167 2.22 -9.82 -12.36
CA LYS A 167 1.70 -9.59 -13.72
C LYS A 167 1.16 -8.17 -13.88
N SER A 168 0.41 -7.67 -12.89
CA SER A 168 -0.09 -6.29 -12.88
C SER A 168 1.06 -5.28 -12.94
N LEU A 169 2.11 -5.48 -12.13
CA LEU A 169 3.33 -4.65 -12.16
C LEU A 169 4.05 -4.70 -13.52
N GLN A 170 3.99 -5.82 -14.24
CA GLN A 170 4.55 -6.00 -15.58
C GLN A 170 3.63 -5.53 -16.70
N GLY A 171 2.48 -4.92 -16.38
CA GLY A 171 1.50 -4.41 -17.36
C GLY A 171 0.59 -5.46 -17.97
N ASP A 172 0.72 -6.75 -17.59
CA ASP A 172 -0.21 -7.83 -17.96
C ASP A 172 -1.44 -7.82 -17.05
N THR A 173 -2.23 -6.77 -17.18
CA THR A 173 -3.45 -6.61 -16.36
C THR A 173 -4.50 -7.69 -16.66
N ALA A 174 -4.57 -8.19 -17.91
CA ALA A 174 -5.52 -9.24 -18.25
C ALA A 174 -5.14 -10.56 -17.56
N GLY A 175 -3.86 -10.93 -17.56
CA GLY A 175 -3.35 -12.09 -16.84
C GLY A 175 -3.50 -11.97 -15.33
N SER A 176 -3.31 -10.76 -14.76
CA SER A 176 -3.57 -10.49 -13.34
C SER A 176 -5.02 -10.74 -12.97
N ILE A 177 -5.97 -10.17 -13.72
CA ILE A 177 -7.41 -10.35 -13.49
C ILE A 177 -7.80 -11.83 -13.53
N ALA A 178 -7.35 -12.58 -14.54
CA ALA A 178 -7.67 -13.99 -14.68
C ALA A 178 -7.14 -14.83 -13.49
N ASP A 179 -5.91 -14.55 -13.03
CA ASP A 179 -5.32 -15.23 -11.88
C ASP A 179 -6.03 -14.87 -10.57
N LEU A 180 -6.45 -13.61 -10.38
CA LEU A 180 -7.20 -13.18 -9.18
C LEU A 180 -8.61 -13.82 -9.14
N GLU A 181 -9.31 -13.90 -10.28
CA GLU A 181 -10.60 -14.59 -10.35
C GLU A 181 -10.45 -16.07 -9.98
N ARG A 182 -9.40 -16.70 -10.49
CA ARG A 182 -9.10 -18.10 -10.15
C ARG A 182 -8.67 -18.23 -8.68
N ALA A 183 -7.88 -17.31 -8.15
CA ALA A 183 -7.48 -17.28 -6.74
C ALA A 183 -8.70 -17.22 -5.80
N ILE A 184 -9.68 -16.37 -6.10
CA ILE A 184 -10.92 -16.25 -5.34
C ILE A 184 -11.70 -17.58 -5.38
N ALA A 185 -11.81 -18.22 -6.55
CA ALA A 185 -12.52 -19.49 -6.69
C ALA A 185 -11.85 -20.61 -5.86
N VAL A 186 -10.53 -20.78 -5.99
CA VAL A 186 -9.74 -21.75 -5.21
C VAL A 186 -9.83 -21.46 -3.72
N GLY A 187 -9.73 -20.19 -3.31
CA GLY A 187 -9.83 -19.78 -1.91
C GLY A 187 -11.20 -20.12 -1.28
N LYS A 188 -12.29 -19.91 -2.02
CA LYS A 188 -13.65 -20.25 -1.57
C LYS A 188 -13.84 -21.76 -1.45
N GLU A 189 -13.36 -22.53 -2.43
CA GLU A 189 -13.41 -23.99 -2.43
C GLU A 189 -12.62 -24.58 -1.25
N ALA A 190 -11.41 -24.07 -1.01
CA ALA A 190 -10.56 -24.46 0.11
C ALA A 190 -11.00 -23.90 1.46
N LYS A 191 -12.10 -23.13 1.53
CA LYS A 191 -12.59 -22.44 2.74
C LYS A 191 -11.53 -21.62 3.44
N GLN A 192 -10.72 -20.92 2.65
CA GLN A 192 -9.72 -20.01 3.19
C GLN A 192 -10.36 -18.89 4.06
N PRO A 193 -9.60 -18.26 4.98
CA PRO A 193 -10.13 -17.19 5.82
C PRO A 193 -10.82 -16.09 5.01
N ALA A 194 -11.98 -15.63 5.51
CA ALA A 194 -12.77 -14.59 4.84
C ALA A 194 -11.95 -13.31 4.58
N GLU A 195 -11.06 -12.93 5.51
CA GLU A 195 -10.15 -11.80 5.34
C GLU A 195 -9.25 -11.95 4.11
N SER A 196 -8.68 -13.16 3.90
CA SER A 196 -7.79 -13.43 2.75
C SER A 196 -8.54 -13.41 1.42
N ILE A 197 -9.75 -13.97 1.38
CA ILE A 197 -10.62 -13.93 0.19
C ILE A 197 -11.01 -12.47 -0.11
N ALA A 198 -11.44 -11.71 0.90
CA ALA A 198 -11.82 -10.31 0.75
C ALA A 198 -10.65 -9.43 0.29
N TRP A 199 -9.43 -9.73 0.75
CA TRP A 199 -8.24 -9.04 0.28
C TRP A 199 -8.00 -9.27 -1.22
N THR A 200 -8.18 -10.50 -1.69
CA THR A 200 -8.03 -10.83 -3.13
C THR A 200 -9.16 -10.20 -3.96
N GLU A 201 -10.39 -10.17 -3.43
CA GLU A 201 -11.52 -9.48 -4.07
C GLU A 201 -11.27 -7.97 -4.16
N TRP A 202 -10.70 -7.34 -3.10
CA TRP A 202 -10.28 -5.95 -3.14
C TRP A 202 -9.16 -5.71 -4.18
N GLN A 203 -8.16 -6.58 -4.24
CA GLN A 203 -7.07 -6.46 -5.22
C GLN A 203 -7.62 -6.49 -6.65
N LEU A 204 -8.53 -7.40 -6.94
CA LEU A 204 -9.21 -7.48 -8.24
C LEU A 204 -10.02 -6.21 -8.54
N GLY A 205 -10.73 -5.66 -7.55
CA GLY A 205 -11.41 -4.37 -7.66
C GLY A 205 -10.45 -3.23 -7.97
N SER A 206 -9.26 -3.25 -7.37
CA SER A 206 -8.21 -2.24 -7.60
C SER A 206 -7.61 -2.34 -9.01
N ASP A 207 -7.39 -3.54 -9.53
CA ASP A 207 -6.97 -3.74 -10.92
C ASP A 207 -8.01 -3.20 -11.92
N TYR A 208 -9.30 -3.44 -11.69
CA TYR A 208 -10.36 -2.86 -12.50
C TYR A 208 -10.44 -1.33 -12.37
N PHE A 209 -10.25 -0.79 -11.17
CA PHE A 209 -10.21 0.66 -10.96
C PHE A 209 -9.01 1.29 -11.70
N ALA A 210 -7.83 0.67 -11.64
CA ALA A 210 -6.64 1.12 -12.35
C ALA A 210 -6.84 1.21 -13.87
N LEU A 211 -7.73 0.37 -14.43
CA LEU A 211 -8.16 0.41 -15.84
C LEU A 211 -9.31 1.40 -16.12
N GLY A 212 -9.77 2.18 -15.14
CA GLY A 212 -10.94 3.05 -15.28
C GLY A 212 -12.28 2.33 -15.40
N LYS A 213 -12.33 1.02 -15.15
CA LYS A 213 -13.53 0.18 -15.22
C LYS A 213 -14.31 0.25 -13.90
N LEU A 214 -15.00 1.38 -13.69
CA LEU A 214 -15.60 1.70 -12.40
C LEU A 214 -16.70 0.73 -11.96
N GLN A 215 -17.47 0.17 -12.89
CA GLN A 215 -18.58 -0.75 -12.56
C GLN A 215 -18.05 -2.08 -12.03
N GLU A 216 -17.06 -2.66 -12.70
CA GLU A 216 -16.39 -3.89 -12.27
C GLU A 216 -15.66 -3.67 -10.94
N ALA A 217 -14.94 -2.56 -10.78
CA ALA A 217 -14.27 -2.21 -9.53
C ALA A 217 -15.28 -2.12 -8.37
N GLU A 218 -16.41 -1.44 -8.56
CA GLU A 218 -17.47 -1.33 -7.56
C GLU A 218 -18.00 -2.71 -7.14
N ARG A 219 -18.27 -3.58 -8.12
CA ARG A 219 -18.76 -4.93 -7.85
C ARG A 219 -17.81 -5.71 -6.93
N TYR A 220 -16.51 -5.67 -7.20
CA TYR A 220 -15.54 -6.43 -6.40
C TYR A 220 -15.25 -5.79 -5.04
N TYR A 221 -15.26 -4.47 -4.92
CA TYR A 221 -15.18 -3.81 -3.60
C TYR A 221 -16.39 -4.15 -2.72
N LEU A 222 -17.59 -4.14 -3.28
CA LEU A 222 -18.80 -4.54 -2.55
C LEU A 222 -18.76 -6.04 -2.18
N GLN A 223 -18.28 -6.91 -3.08
CA GLN A 223 -18.09 -8.33 -2.80
C GLN A 223 -17.09 -8.54 -1.65
N SER A 224 -15.97 -7.82 -1.64
CA SER A 224 -14.99 -7.84 -0.54
C SER A 224 -15.64 -7.44 0.79
N LEU A 225 -16.49 -6.41 0.81
CA LEU A 225 -17.21 -5.99 2.03
C LEU A 225 -18.30 -6.99 2.45
N GLN A 226 -18.91 -7.73 1.52
CA GLN A 226 -19.81 -8.82 1.85
C GLN A 226 -19.07 -10.02 2.46
N THR A 227 -17.89 -10.34 1.93
CA THR A 227 -17.04 -11.43 2.43
C THR A 227 -16.45 -11.09 3.81
N TYR A 228 -15.97 -9.86 3.98
CA TYR A 228 -15.39 -9.37 5.23
C TYR A 228 -15.74 -7.90 5.47
N PRO A 229 -16.77 -7.59 6.30
CA PRO A 229 -17.28 -6.22 6.48
C PRO A 229 -16.26 -5.21 6.99
N ASN A 230 -15.23 -5.67 7.72
CA ASN A 230 -14.15 -4.82 8.24
C ASN A 230 -12.96 -4.67 7.26
N SER A 231 -13.16 -4.94 5.98
CA SER A 231 -12.13 -4.72 4.94
C SER A 231 -11.89 -3.24 4.73
N TYR A 232 -11.00 -2.64 5.53
CA TYR A 232 -10.66 -1.21 5.44
C TYR A 232 -10.13 -0.83 4.04
N ARG A 233 -9.43 -1.74 3.37
CA ARG A 233 -8.97 -1.53 1.99
C ARG A 233 -10.12 -1.43 1.00
N ALA A 234 -11.12 -2.29 1.12
CA ALA A 234 -12.29 -2.25 0.25
C ALA A 234 -13.16 -1.00 0.53
N LEU A 235 -13.27 -0.57 1.78
CA LEU A 235 -13.90 0.71 2.14
C LEU A 235 -13.18 1.88 1.48
N ALA A 236 -11.84 1.94 1.56
CA ALA A 236 -11.05 3.00 0.95
C ALA A 236 -11.11 2.95 -0.60
N GLY A 237 -11.04 1.76 -1.21
CA GLY A 237 -11.20 1.59 -2.65
C GLY A 237 -12.57 2.05 -3.16
N LEU A 238 -13.64 1.70 -2.44
CA LEU A 238 -14.98 2.16 -2.75
C LEU A 238 -15.12 3.68 -2.53
N ALA A 239 -14.46 4.24 -1.50
CA ALA A 239 -14.42 5.69 -1.28
C ALA A 239 -13.74 6.42 -2.44
N GLN A 240 -12.60 5.92 -2.92
CA GLN A 240 -11.90 6.46 -4.08
C GLN A 240 -12.80 6.43 -5.33
N LEU A 241 -13.50 5.32 -5.56
CA LEU A 241 -14.44 5.17 -6.66
C LEU A 241 -15.61 6.15 -6.54
N ARG A 242 -16.18 6.36 -5.35
CA ARG A 242 -17.24 7.39 -5.12
C ARG A 242 -16.70 8.79 -5.38
N GLY A 243 -15.46 9.10 -4.98
CA GLY A 243 -14.77 10.34 -5.32
C GLY A 243 -14.65 10.56 -6.83
N ALA A 244 -14.27 9.51 -7.59
CA ALA A 244 -14.21 9.51 -9.05
C ALA A 244 -15.58 9.78 -9.69
N GLN A 245 -16.65 9.26 -9.10
CA GLN A 245 -18.04 9.51 -9.49
C GLN A 245 -18.60 10.87 -9.01
N LYS A 246 -17.79 11.68 -8.31
CA LYS A 246 -18.19 12.96 -7.67
C LYS A 246 -19.27 12.80 -6.59
N ARG A 247 -19.43 11.59 -6.04
CA ARG A 247 -20.32 11.28 -4.91
C ARG A 247 -19.58 11.52 -3.60
N TYR A 248 -19.22 12.77 -3.34
CA TYR A 248 -18.26 13.15 -2.32
C TYR A 248 -18.71 12.81 -0.88
N ASP A 249 -19.99 12.99 -0.55
CA ASP A 249 -20.48 12.67 0.80
C ASP A 249 -20.37 11.17 1.11
N GLU A 250 -20.63 10.29 0.13
CA GLU A 250 -20.43 8.86 0.30
C GLU A 250 -18.94 8.49 0.40
N ALA A 251 -18.09 9.15 -0.38
CA ALA A 251 -16.65 8.95 -0.29
C ALA A 251 -16.11 9.34 1.09
N ILE A 252 -16.58 10.45 1.66
CA ILE A 252 -16.24 10.92 3.01
C ILE A 252 -16.63 9.87 4.06
N ASP A 253 -17.86 9.39 4.05
CA ASP A 253 -18.36 8.38 4.99
C ASP A 253 -17.54 7.09 4.93
N LEU A 254 -17.21 6.62 3.73
CA LEU A 254 -16.43 5.42 3.50
C LEU A 254 -14.96 5.57 3.96
N TYR A 255 -14.31 6.70 3.67
CA TYR A 255 -12.96 6.95 4.17
C TYR A 255 -12.91 7.07 5.69
N GLN A 256 -13.91 7.73 6.30
CA GLN A 256 -14.00 7.82 7.77
C GLN A 256 -14.12 6.42 8.40
N LYS A 257 -14.94 5.52 7.80
CA LYS A 257 -15.03 4.12 8.25
C LYS A 257 -13.72 3.37 8.09
N ALA A 258 -13.02 3.53 6.97
CA ALA A 258 -11.71 2.91 6.75
C ALA A 258 -10.67 3.37 7.78
N ILE A 259 -10.58 4.69 8.02
CA ILE A 259 -9.67 5.31 8.99
C ILE A 259 -9.98 4.88 10.42
N ALA A 260 -11.27 4.69 10.76
CA ALA A 260 -11.68 4.22 12.08
C ALA A 260 -11.24 2.77 12.36
N ILE A 261 -11.09 1.94 11.31
CA ILE A 261 -10.59 0.56 11.44
C ILE A 261 -9.06 0.59 11.49
N LEU A 262 -8.42 1.25 10.52
CA LEU A 262 -6.97 1.39 10.44
C LEU A 262 -6.60 2.77 9.86
N PRO A 263 -6.00 3.68 10.66
CA PRO A 263 -5.65 5.01 10.22
C PRO A 263 -4.38 4.98 9.34
N MET A 264 -4.57 4.83 8.04
CA MET A 264 -3.50 4.88 7.06
C MET A 264 -3.28 6.33 6.56
N PRO A 265 -2.02 6.76 6.33
CA PRO A 265 -1.73 8.14 5.90
C PRO A 265 -2.35 8.50 4.54
N ASP A 266 -2.37 7.56 3.59
CA ASP A 266 -2.96 7.73 2.27
C ASP A 266 -4.50 7.92 2.32
N TYR A 267 -5.19 7.25 3.24
CA TYR A 267 -6.64 7.44 3.40
C TYR A 267 -6.97 8.81 4.01
N ALA A 268 -6.17 9.26 4.98
CA ALA A 268 -6.32 10.59 5.55
C ALA A 268 -6.01 11.68 4.52
N ALA A 269 -4.96 11.52 3.70
CA ALA A 269 -4.62 12.42 2.61
C ALA A 269 -5.77 12.50 1.59
N ALA A 270 -6.27 11.36 1.10
CA ALA A 270 -7.36 11.30 0.13
C ALA A 270 -8.66 11.92 0.67
N LEU A 271 -8.99 11.71 1.95
CA LEU A 271 -10.12 12.37 2.60
C LEU A 271 -9.93 13.88 2.68
N GLY A 272 -8.71 14.33 3.01
CA GLY A 272 -8.32 15.73 3.01
C GLY A 272 -8.50 16.38 1.63
N ASP A 273 -8.09 15.68 0.57
CA ASP A 273 -8.23 16.13 -0.82
C ASP A 273 -9.69 16.29 -1.24
N ILE A 274 -10.55 15.36 -0.83
CA ILE A 274 -11.98 15.47 -1.07
C ILE A 274 -12.55 16.68 -0.34
N TYR A 275 -12.22 16.89 0.93
CA TYR A 275 -12.67 18.07 1.66
C TYR A 275 -12.18 19.37 1.01
N ALA A 276 -10.92 19.43 0.57
CA ALA A 276 -10.37 20.58 -0.15
C ALA A 276 -11.12 20.83 -1.47
N LYS A 277 -11.38 19.77 -2.24
CA LYS A 277 -12.11 19.83 -3.52
C LYS A 277 -13.51 20.40 -3.39
N ILE A 278 -14.22 20.13 -2.28
CA ILE A 278 -15.57 20.65 -2.03
C ILE A 278 -15.59 21.92 -1.16
N GLY A 279 -14.44 22.57 -0.95
CA GLY A 279 -14.30 23.83 -0.23
C GLY A 279 -14.34 23.73 1.31
N ARG A 280 -14.33 22.54 1.88
CA ARG A 280 -14.34 22.32 3.35
C ARG A 280 -12.92 22.40 3.93
N GLN A 281 -12.25 23.55 3.80
CA GLN A 281 -10.83 23.74 4.11
C GLN A 281 -10.43 23.39 5.55
N GLY A 282 -11.30 23.68 6.53
CA GLY A 282 -11.03 23.35 7.94
C GLY A 282 -10.95 21.84 8.17
N GLN A 283 -11.80 21.05 7.51
CA GLN A 283 -11.79 19.58 7.59
C GLN A 283 -10.60 18.99 6.81
N ALA A 284 -10.26 19.56 5.65
CA ALA A 284 -9.08 19.19 4.89
C ALA A 284 -7.81 19.33 5.75
N LYS A 285 -7.64 20.48 6.39
CA LYS A 285 -6.50 20.73 7.27
C LYS A 285 -6.39 19.71 8.41
N GLN A 286 -7.52 19.35 9.04
CA GLN A 286 -7.53 18.33 10.10
C GLN A 286 -7.03 16.96 9.59
N GLN A 287 -7.41 16.58 8.38
CA GLN A 287 -6.95 15.33 7.80
C GLN A 287 -5.44 15.37 7.44
N TYR A 288 -4.96 16.48 6.91
CA TYR A 288 -3.53 16.66 6.63
C TYR A 288 -2.68 16.68 7.92
N GLU A 289 -3.17 17.26 9.00
CA GLU A 289 -2.56 17.17 10.33
C GLU A 289 -2.52 15.71 10.83
N LEU A 290 -3.55 14.90 10.53
CA LEU A 290 -3.58 13.48 10.85
C LEU A 290 -2.51 12.70 10.06
N VAL A 291 -2.29 12.99 8.77
CA VAL A 291 -1.20 12.40 7.97
C VAL A 291 0.14 12.64 8.64
N GLU A 292 0.43 13.87 9.03
CA GLU A 292 1.69 14.22 9.70
C GLU A 292 1.83 13.54 11.09
N TYR A 293 0.73 13.41 11.81
CA TYR A 293 0.71 12.71 13.10
C TYR A 293 1.03 11.22 12.95
N ILE A 294 0.39 10.54 11.98
CA ILE A 294 0.68 9.13 11.66
C ILE A 294 2.14 8.97 11.26
N GLY A 295 2.68 9.85 10.39
CA GLY A 295 4.08 9.83 9.98
C GLY A 295 5.05 9.95 11.16
N ARG A 296 4.77 10.83 12.13
CA ARG A 296 5.61 10.95 13.35
C ARG A 296 5.54 9.69 14.22
N LEU A 297 4.36 9.11 14.40
CA LEU A 297 4.20 7.85 15.16
C LEU A 297 4.93 6.68 14.51
N SER A 298 4.91 6.60 13.19
CA SER A 298 5.57 5.51 12.46
C SER A 298 7.09 5.53 12.66
N ILE A 299 7.71 6.71 12.67
CA ILE A 299 9.14 6.85 12.96
C ILE A 299 9.47 6.33 14.36
N LEU A 300 8.65 6.65 15.35
CA LEU A 300 8.86 6.19 16.74
C LEU A 300 8.74 4.66 16.86
N ASN A 301 7.84 4.06 16.08
CA ASN A 301 7.56 2.63 16.11
C ASN A 301 8.41 1.83 15.11
N LYS A 302 9.36 2.46 14.41
CA LYS A 302 10.20 1.84 13.37
C LYS A 302 9.40 1.24 12.21
N VAL A 303 8.19 1.73 11.97
CA VAL A 303 7.40 1.43 10.76
C VAL A 303 7.62 2.57 9.79
N LEU A 304 8.01 2.25 8.56
CA LEU A 304 8.47 3.27 7.61
C LEU A 304 7.34 3.59 6.61
N TYR A 305 6.60 4.70 6.84
CA TYR A 305 5.67 5.29 5.87
C TYR A 305 6.32 6.48 5.13
N ASN A 306 7.61 6.36 4.80
CA ASN A 306 8.34 7.44 4.14
C ASN A 306 7.78 7.75 2.75
N ARG A 307 7.39 6.72 2.01
CA ARG A 307 6.80 6.84 0.66
C ARG A 307 5.50 7.64 0.69
N GLU A 308 4.57 7.26 1.56
CA GLU A 308 3.25 7.88 1.66
C GLU A 308 3.38 9.35 2.09
N LEU A 309 4.25 9.63 3.06
CA LEU A 309 4.49 10.98 3.54
C LEU A 309 5.22 11.85 2.49
N ALA A 310 6.17 11.27 1.76
CA ALA A 310 6.86 11.94 0.67
C ALA A 310 5.91 12.27 -0.49
N TYR A 311 5.02 11.37 -0.87
CA TYR A 311 3.97 11.70 -1.84
C TYR A 311 3.06 12.81 -1.33
N PHE A 312 2.59 12.70 -0.09
CA PHE A 312 1.70 13.70 0.50
C PHE A 312 2.33 15.09 0.48
N TYR A 313 3.58 15.24 0.89
CA TYR A 313 4.25 16.55 0.88
C TYR A 313 4.47 17.08 -0.54
N ALA A 314 4.88 16.22 -1.47
CA ALA A 314 5.10 16.60 -2.86
C ALA A 314 3.79 16.99 -3.57
N ASP A 315 2.71 16.23 -3.35
CA ASP A 315 1.40 16.47 -3.96
C ASP A 315 0.78 17.80 -3.51
N HIS A 316 1.09 18.24 -2.29
CA HIS A 316 0.57 19.46 -1.71
C HIS A 316 1.55 20.65 -1.72
N ASP A 317 2.71 20.51 -2.36
CA ASP A 317 3.76 21.53 -2.45
C ASP A 317 4.24 22.05 -1.08
N ILE A 318 4.27 21.17 -0.06
CA ILE A 318 4.70 21.49 1.30
C ILE A 318 5.95 20.72 1.70
N LYS A 319 6.82 21.32 2.51
CA LYS A 319 8.03 20.68 3.05
C LYS A 319 8.88 19.96 1.98
N LEU A 320 8.99 20.53 0.78
CA LEU A 320 9.57 19.86 -0.39
C LEU A 320 10.98 19.30 -0.18
N LYS A 321 11.83 19.98 0.63
CA LYS A 321 13.18 19.46 0.95
C LYS A 321 13.11 18.21 1.81
N GLU A 322 12.31 18.26 2.89
CA GLU A 322 12.07 17.11 3.78
C GLU A 322 11.45 15.95 2.99
N SER A 323 10.49 16.25 2.11
CA SER A 323 9.86 15.30 1.23
C SER A 323 10.86 14.57 0.33
N LEU A 324 11.79 15.30 -0.28
CA LEU A 324 12.85 14.70 -1.11
C LEU A 324 13.79 13.83 -0.27
N GLU A 325 14.15 14.25 0.93
CA GLU A 325 14.96 13.43 1.85
C GLU A 325 14.26 12.12 2.22
N LEU A 326 12.95 12.15 2.51
CA LEU A 326 12.15 10.97 2.79
C LEU A 326 12.09 10.02 1.57
N ALA A 327 11.84 10.58 0.38
CA ALA A 327 11.81 9.82 -0.85
C ALA A 327 13.16 9.15 -1.17
N GLN A 328 14.27 9.85 -0.95
CA GLN A 328 15.61 9.29 -1.17
C GLN A 328 15.95 8.18 -0.17
N ARG A 329 15.57 8.34 1.10
CA ARG A 329 15.72 7.28 2.12
C ARG A 329 14.91 6.04 1.80
N GLU A 330 13.82 6.14 1.05
CA GLU A 330 13.06 4.99 0.59
C GLU A 330 13.93 3.99 -0.17
N LEU A 331 14.89 4.49 -0.97
CA LEU A 331 15.81 3.65 -1.75
C LEU A 331 16.84 2.87 -0.91
N ASP A 332 17.00 3.20 0.38
CA ASP A 332 17.90 2.46 1.27
C ASP A 332 17.38 1.04 1.53
N TYR A 333 16.07 0.84 1.50
CA TYR A 333 15.41 -0.44 1.80
C TYR A 333 14.43 -0.92 0.73
N ARG A 334 13.85 -0.02 -0.09
CA ARG A 334 13.00 -0.36 -1.25
C ARG A 334 13.61 0.15 -2.54
N ARG A 335 13.55 -0.68 -3.57
CA ARG A 335 14.02 -0.33 -4.92
C ARG A 335 13.05 -0.80 -5.99
N ASP A 336 11.77 -0.87 -5.62
CA ASP A 336 10.68 -1.16 -6.54
C ASP A 336 10.37 0.05 -7.43
N ILE A 337 9.54 -0.15 -8.45
CA ILE A 337 9.16 0.93 -9.39
C ILE A 337 8.49 2.12 -8.70
N TYR A 338 7.76 1.90 -7.62
CA TYR A 338 7.09 2.98 -6.88
C TYR A 338 8.06 3.75 -5.95
N ALA A 339 9.15 3.12 -5.49
CA ALA A 339 10.23 3.83 -4.83
C ALA A 339 10.94 4.79 -5.78
N TYR A 340 11.17 4.37 -7.03
CA TYR A 340 11.70 5.28 -8.06
C TYR A 340 10.70 6.35 -8.47
N ASP A 341 9.39 6.07 -8.49
CA ASP A 341 8.36 7.06 -8.81
C ASP A 341 8.28 8.17 -7.74
N VAL A 342 8.26 7.81 -6.45
CA VAL A 342 8.23 8.82 -5.39
C VAL A 342 9.48 9.70 -5.41
N VAL A 343 10.65 9.13 -5.71
CA VAL A 343 11.89 9.90 -5.89
C VAL A 343 11.78 10.83 -7.09
N ALA A 344 11.31 10.33 -8.24
CA ALA A 344 11.12 11.11 -9.45
C ALA A 344 10.19 12.31 -9.23
N TRP A 345 9.04 12.05 -8.61
CA TRP A 345 8.06 13.08 -8.31
C TRP A 345 8.62 14.17 -7.38
N ASN A 346 9.32 13.76 -6.32
CA ASN A 346 9.96 14.68 -5.39
C ASN A 346 11.10 15.48 -6.01
N LEU A 347 11.91 14.88 -6.88
CA LEU A 347 12.94 15.60 -7.65
C LEU A 347 12.31 16.66 -8.56
N TYR A 348 11.24 16.30 -9.28
CA TYR A 348 10.48 17.24 -10.11
C TYR A 348 9.95 18.41 -9.30
N LYS A 349 9.30 18.16 -8.15
CA LYS A 349 8.74 19.20 -7.27
C LYS A 349 9.82 20.09 -6.65
N ASN A 350 11.06 19.63 -6.56
CA ASN A 350 12.22 20.42 -6.13
C ASN A 350 12.97 21.08 -7.30
N GLY A 351 12.44 21.09 -8.52
CA GLY A 351 13.03 21.74 -9.68
C GLY A 351 14.20 20.99 -10.31
N LYS A 352 14.42 19.72 -9.96
CA LYS A 352 15.51 18.87 -10.46
C LYS A 352 15.01 17.95 -11.59
N ALA A 353 14.58 18.57 -12.69
CA ALA A 353 13.85 17.87 -13.75
C ALA A 353 14.67 16.79 -14.46
N GLU A 354 15.98 16.98 -14.69
CA GLU A 354 16.84 15.96 -15.31
C GLU A 354 17.03 14.73 -14.41
N GLU A 355 17.32 14.95 -13.11
CA GLU A 355 17.40 13.85 -12.15
C GLU A 355 16.04 13.12 -12.02
N ALA A 356 14.92 13.86 -12.09
CA ALA A 356 13.57 13.30 -12.07
C ALA A 356 13.30 12.41 -13.28
N ARG A 357 13.77 12.78 -14.47
CA ARG A 357 13.69 11.94 -15.67
C ARG A 357 14.39 10.59 -15.45
N ASP A 358 15.62 10.61 -14.97
CA ASP A 358 16.40 9.39 -14.77
C ASP A 358 15.73 8.44 -13.76
N ALA A 359 15.04 8.99 -12.76
CA ALA A 359 14.29 8.21 -11.77
C ALA A 359 12.95 7.68 -12.37
N ILE A 360 12.20 8.51 -13.12
CA ILE A 360 10.92 8.05 -13.69
C ILE A 360 11.11 6.99 -14.78
N GLU A 361 12.21 7.03 -15.52
CA GLU A 361 12.53 5.99 -16.50
C GLU A 361 12.74 4.62 -15.81
N LYS A 362 13.33 4.60 -14.61
CA LYS A 362 13.41 3.39 -13.80
C LYS A 362 12.03 2.93 -13.30
N ALA A 363 11.18 3.86 -12.87
CA ALA A 363 9.81 3.53 -12.45
C ALA A 363 8.98 2.92 -13.59
N LEU A 364 9.22 3.33 -14.83
CA LEU A 364 8.52 2.83 -16.01
C LEU A 364 9.12 1.55 -16.62
N SER A 365 10.23 1.04 -16.07
CA SER A 365 11.03 -0.03 -16.69
C SER A 365 10.31 -1.37 -16.88
N LEU A 366 9.31 -1.67 -16.01
CA LEU A 366 8.52 -2.91 -16.08
C LEU A 366 7.35 -2.87 -17.07
N GLY A 367 7.05 -1.71 -17.65
CA GLY A 367 5.89 -1.55 -18.53
C GLY A 367 4.55 -1.46 -17.78
N THR A 368 4.58 -1.21 -16.48
CA THR A 368 3.41 -1.05 -15.62
C THR A 368 2.39 -0.07 -16.21
N ARG A 369 1.13 -0.44 -16.22
CA ARG A 369 0.02 0.38 -16.71
C ARG A 369 -0.63 1.14 -15.56
N ASP A 370 0.08 2.13 -15.05
CA ASP A 370 -0.37 2.98 -13.94
C ASP A 370 -0.53 4.43 -14.41
N ALA A 371 -1.75 4.95 -14.30
CA ALA A 371 -2.10 6.30 -14.74
C ALA A 371 -1.36 7.39 -13.95
N ARG A 372 -1.05 7.17 -12.67
CA ARG A 372 -0.30 8.11 -11.85
C ARG A 372 1.17 8.17 -12.27
N LEU A 373 1.80 7.02 -12.52
CA LEU A 373 3.16 6.98 -13.07
C LEU A 373 3.23 7.72 -14.41
N PHE A 374 2.27 7.49 -15.30
CA PHE A 374 2.21 8.19 -16.58
C PHE A 374 1.99 9.69 -16.40
N TYR A 375 1.17 10.11 -15.45
CA TYR A 375 0.99 11.52 -15.13
C TYR A 375 2.31 12.15 -14.64
N HIS A 376 3.00 11.51 -13.69
CA HIS A 376 4.30 12.01 -13.21
C HIS A 376 5.31 12.11 -14.35
N ALA A 377 5.43 11.09 -15.20
CA ALA A 377 6.28 11.12 -16.37
C ALA A 377 5.90 12.28 -17.32
N GLY A 378 4.62 12.44 -17.60
CA GLY A 378 4.12 13.52 -18.45
C GLY A 378 4.49 14.92 -17.94
N MET A 379 4.35 15.15 -16.63
CA MET A 379 4.70 16.44 -16.01
C MET A 379 6.22 16.67 -15.95
N ILE A 380 7.00 15.64 -15.71
CA ILE A 380 8.47 15.70 -15.74
C ILE A 380 8.95 16.05 -17.16
N TYR A 381 8.49 15.35 -18.20
CA TYR A 381 8.86 15.66 -19.58
C TYR A 381 8.34 17.02 -20.05
N HIS A 382 7.20 17.46 -19.53
CA HIS A 382 6.68 18.81 -19.78
C HIS A 382 7.64 19.88 -19.24
N SER A 383 8.17 19.71 -18.04
CA SER A 383 9.13 20.65 -17.44
C SER A 383 10.49 20.68 -18.18
N LEU A 384 10.85 19.59 -18.84
CA LEU A 384 12.03 19.45 -19.69
C LEU A 384 11.81 19.97 -21.12
N HIS A 385 10.64 20.54 -21.41
CA HIS A 385 10.23 20.98 -22.75
C HIS A 385 10.23 19.87 -23.83
N ALA A 386 10.24 18.60 -23.43
CA ALA A 386 10.13 17.42 -24.29
C ALA A 386 8.66 17.16 -24.66
N LYS A 387 8.11 18.05 -25.52
CA LYS A 387 6.66 18.15 -25.80
C LYS A 387 6.02 16.84 -26.25
N ASP A 388 6.70 16.08 -27.12
CA ASP A 388 6.14 14.83 -27.66
C ASP A 388 6.01 13.75 -26.58
N LYS A 389 7.05 13.55 -25.76
CA LYS A 389 7.00 12.61 -24.62
C LYS A 389 5.99 13.06 -23.56
N ALA A 390 5.93 14.36 -23.25
CA ALA A 390 4.94 14.90 -22.32
C ALA A 390 3.51 14.61 -22.78
N LYS A 391 3.22 14.87 -24.07
CA LYS A 391 1.92 14.58 -24.68
C LYS A 391 1.60 13.08 -24.66
N GLU A 392 2.56 12.23 -25.03
CA GLU A 392 2.41 10.77 -24.99
C GLU A 392 2.00 10.29 -23.59
N TYR A 393 2.77 10.64 -22.55
CA TYR A 393 2.53 10.15 -21.21
C TYR A 393 1.25 10.72 -20.59
N LEU A 394 0.92 12.00 -20.80
CA LEU A 394 -0.34 12.57 -20.34
C LEU A 394 -1.56 11.91 -21.01
N ALA A 395 -1.47 11.64 -22.32
CA ALA A 395 -2.51 10.90 -23.03
C ALA A 395 -2.63 9.45 -22.53
N ARG A 396 -1.51 8.78 -22.26
CA ARG A 396 -1.50 7.43 -21.65
C ARG A 396 -2.13 7.43 -20.25
N ALA A 397 -1.84 8.42 -19.42
CA ALA A 397 -2.46 8.55 -18.10
C ALA A 397 -3.99 8.59 -18.20
N LEU A 398 -4.52 9.50 -19.02
CA LEU A 398 -5.96 9.70 -19.19
C LEU A 398 -6.66 8.54 -19.91
N SER A 399 -6.00 7.88 -20.88
CA SER A 399 -6.56 6.71 -21.56
C SER A 399 -6.52 5.45 -20.70
N THR A 400 -5.56 5.32 -19.77
CA THR A 400 -5.51 4.20 -18.83
C THR A 400 -6.60 4.32 -17.77
N ASN A 401 -6.67 5.48 -17.09
CA ASN A 401 -7.72 5.76 -16.12
C ASN A 401 -7.97 7.27 -16.03
N PRO A 402 -9.05 7.81 -16.60
CA PRO A 402 -9.34 9.24 -16.50
C PRO A 402 -9.78 9.68 -15.08
N PHE A 403 -9.86 8.75 -14.14
CA PHE A 403 -10.33 8.96 -12.77
C PHE A 403 -9.25 8.64 -11.73
N PHE A 404 -8.00 8.50 -12.13
CA PHE A 404 -6.91 8.01 -11.26
C PHE A 404 -6.71 8.87 -10.02
N HIS A 405 -7.03 10.18 -10.08
CA HIS A 405 -6.95 11.10 -8.93
C HIS A 405 -7.92 12.28 -9.13
N PRO A 406 -8.65 12.73 -8.09
CA PRO A 406 -9.66 13.79 -8.23
C PRO A 406 -9.12 15.16 -8.65
N ILE A 407 -7.83 15.42 -8.42
CA ILE A 407 -7.15 16.67 -8.77
C ILE A 407 -6.26 16.46 -10.00
N PHE A 408 -5.39 15.45 -9.98
CA PHE A 408 -4.34 15.29 -11.00
C PHE A 408 -4.87 14.85 -12.36
N ALA A 409 -6.01 14.17 -12.44
CA ALA A 409 -6.63 13.85 -13.72
C ALA A 409 -7.07 15.12 -14.47
N GLU A 410 -7.61 16.11 -13.75
CA GLU A 410 -7.98 17.41 -14.32
C GLU A 410 -6.71 18.18 -14.76
N THR A 411 -5.66 18.17 -13.94
CA THR A 411 -4.36 18.79 -14.27
C THR A 411 -3.74 18.16 -15.51
N ALA A 412 -3.76 16.84 -15.61
CA ALA A 412 -3.28 16.11 -16.79
C ALA A 412 -4.03 16.51 -18.06
N ALA A 413 -5.36 16.59 -17.99
CA ALA A 413 -6.19 16.98 -19.13
C ALA A 413 -5.94 18.43 -19.57
N GLN A 414 -5.73 19.36 -18.62
CA GLN A 414 -5.39 20.75 -18.92
C GLN A 414 -4.02 20.87 -19.57
N ALA A 415 -2.99 20.20 -19.02
CA ALA A 415 -1.65 20.20 -19.57
C ALA A 415 -1.60 19.59 -20.99
N LEU A 416 -2.28 18.48 -21.23
CA LEU A 416 -2.38 17.86 -22.56
C LEU A 416 -3.03 18.82 -23.55
N LYS A 417 -4.13 19.47 -23.22
CA LYS A 417 -4.80 20.45 -24.08
C LYS A 417 -3.91 21.66 -24.42
N GLN A 418 -3.10 22.13 -23.49
CA GLN A 418 -2.15 23.22 -23.73
C GLN A 418 -1.07 22.80 -24.72
N LEU A 419 -0.50 21.60 -24.57
CA LEU A 419 0.48 21.04 -25.48
C LEU A 419 -0.08 20.85 -26.89
N GLU A 420 -1.32 20.42 -27.07
CA GLU A 420 -1.98 20.27 -28.36
C GLU A 420 -2.18 21.61 -29.09
N ARG A 421 -2.59 22.64 -28.35
CA ARG A 421 -2.76 24.00 -28.92
C ARG A 421 -1.45 24.59 -29.37
N SER A 422 -0.35 24.43 -28.64
CA SER A 422 0.96 24.97 -28.98
C SER A 422 1.53 24.34 -30.26
N VAL A 423 1.21 23.10 -30.56
CA VAL A 423 1.61 22.40 -31.79
C VAL A 423 0.80 22.92 -32.99
N GLN A 424 -0.50 23.16 -32.81
CA GLN A 424 -1.36 23.71 -33.89
C GLN A 424 -0.94 25.11 -34.29
N GLN A 425 -0.59 25.98 -33.34
CA GLN A 425 -0.12 27.34 -33.62
C GLN A 425 1.23 27.33 -34.36
N ALA A 426 2.18 26.51 -33.95
CA ALA A 426 3.47 26.37 -34.63
C ALA A 426 3.31 25.83 -36.07
N GLY A 427 2.35 24.95 -36.32
CA GLY A 427 2.05 24.39 -37.65
C GLY A 427 1.41 25.42 -38.59
N VAL A 428 0.63 26.36 -38.07
CA VAL A 428 0.02 27.44 -38.87
C VAL A 428 1.04 28.53 -39.24
N GLU A 429 1.92 28.88 -38.31
CA GLU A 429 3.00 29.88 -38.58
C GLU A 429 4.05 29.36 -39.59
N GLY A 430 4.31 28.03 -39.57
CA GLY A 430 5.23 27.39 -40.53
C GLY A 430 4.70 27.34 -41.99
N GLN A 431 3.38 27.35 -42.19
CA GLN A 431 2.76 27.36 -43.52
C GLN A 431 2.54 28.77 -44.08
N GLY A 432 2.65 29.82 -43.25
CA GLY A 432 2.48 31.20 -43.66
C GLY A 432 3.76 31.89 -44.20
N GLN A 433 4.93 31.27 -44.10
CA GLN A 433 6.21 31.82 -44.55
C GLN A 433 6.73 31.20 -45.85
N GLY A 434 5.96 30.35 -46.53
CA GLY A 434 6.31 29.68 -47.80
C GLY A 434 5.45 30.10 -49.00
N GLY A 435 4.86 31.30 -48.95
CA GLY A 435 4.06 31.86 -50.05
C GLY A 435 4.71 33.05 -50.72
#